data_0f0607a6298af5e0445e9e7df62b3fba
#
_entry.id   0f0607a6298af5e0445e9e7df62b3fba
#
_cell.length_a   1.000
_cell.length_b   1.000
_cell.length_c   1.000
_cell.angle_alpha   90.00
_cell.angle_beta   90.00
_cell.angle_gamma   90.00
#
_symmetry.space_group_name_H-M   'P 1'
#
loop_
_entity.id
_entity.type
_entity.pdbx_description
1 polymer ?
#
loop_
_entity_poly.entity_id
_entity_poly.type
_entity_poly.pdbx_seq_one_letter_code
_entity_poly.pdbx_strand_id
1 'polypeptide(L)'
;MQVPDPYVPQTPIEGVLHAFTRIGRRLKTKQPGDTIDHSVHLVLFVLRCNGALRLSDLANKMEIDASTASRHVRALEQAGMVRRSADPDDGRAFRVEMTEQGAAEWEAAAKRRMDLLGQAMNGWSESDIETFEKLMTRFADGVTSLVDERTDRAWADKGWAAAVNVQQNTEKNVEKR
;
A
#
# COMPACT_ATOMS: atom_id res chain seq x y z
N MET A 1 21.20 -15.53 -10.27
CA MET A 1 20.98 -16.98 -10.29
C MET A 1 19.83 -17.28 -9.34
N GLN A 2 18.69 -17.73 -9.84
CA GLN A 2 17.49 -17.98 -9.04
C GLN A 2 17.63 -19.40 -8.47
N VAL A 3 17.72 -19.53 -7.14
CA VAL A 3 17.71 -20.84 -6.48
C VAL A 3 16.35 -21.46 -6.79
N PRO A 4 16.29 -22.69 -7.35
CA PRO A 4 15.01 -23.35 -7.58
C PRO A 4 14.30 -23.54 -6.25
N ASP A 5 13.02 -23.21 -6.21
CA ASP A 5 12.17 -23.47 -5.04
C ASP A 5 11.91 -24.98 -4.98
N PRO A 6 12.41 -25.70 -3.97
CA PRO A 6 12.29 -27.17 -3.91
C PRO A 6 10.88 -27.62 -3.51
N TYR A 7 9.98 -26.68 -3.15
CA TYR A 7 8.64 -27.03 -2.71
C TYR A 7 7.68 -27.21 -3.89
N VAL A 8 7.11 -28.40 -3.98
CA VAL A 8 6.08 -28.73 -4.97
C VAL A 8 4.73 -28.86 -4.24
N PRO A 9 3.78 -27.93 -4.44
CA PRO A 9 2.46 -28.02 -3.82
C PRO A 9 1.73 -29.32 -4.21
N GLN A 10 1.13 -29.98 -3.23
CA GLN A 10 0.39 -31.24 -3.44
C GLN A 10 -1.12 -30.98 -3.59
N THR A 11 -1.58 -29.82 -3.13
CA THR A 11 -3.00 -29.42 -3.22
C THR A 11 -3.13 -28.01 -3.82
N PRO A 12 -4.29 -27.65 -4.41
CA PRO A 12 -4.53 -26.30 -4.90
C PRO A 12 -4.36 -25.20 -3.82
N ILE A 13 -4.76 -25.47 -2.57
CA ILE A 13 -4.61 -24.52 -1.45
C ILE A 13 -3.13 -24.29 -1.13
N GLU A 14 -2.32 -25.34 -1.12
CA GLU A 14 -0.86 -25.18 -0.97
C GLU A 14 -0.25 -24.39 -2.13
N GLY A 15 -0.74 -24.58 -3.35
CA GLY A 15 -0.33 -23.82 -4.52
C GLY A 15 -0.62 -22.32 -4.34
N VAL A 16 -1.80 -21.98 -3.85
CA VAL A 16 -2.18 -20.60 -3.52
C VAL A 16 -1.24 -20.02 -2.46
N LEU A 17 -1.05 -20.71 -1.33
CA LEU A 17 -0.15 -20.26 -0.25
C LEU A 17 1.28 -20.05 -0.75
N HIS A 18 1.80 -20.97 -1.55
CA HIS A 18 3.12 -20.88 -2.15
C HIS A 18 3.24 -19.66 -3.09
N ALA A 19 2.23 -19.43 -3.95
CA ALA A 19 2.18 -18.26 -4.82
C ALA A 19 2.19 -16.95 -4.00
N PHE A 20 1.36 -16.85 -2.96
CA PHE A 20 1.33 -15.70 -2.06
C PHE A 20 2.68 -15.43 -1.38
N THR A 21 3.33 -16.49 -0.90
CA THR A 21 4.66 -16.37 -0.27
C THR A 21 5.70 -15.82 -1.26
N ARG A 22 5.68 -16.29 -2.50
CA ARG A 22 6.59 -15.82 -3.56
C ARG A 22 6.30 -14.36 -3.93
N ILE A 23 5.04 -14.01 -4.15
CA ILE A 23 4.60 -12.65 -4.48
C ILE A 23 4.96 -11.71 -3.33
N GLY A 24 4.60 -12.06 -2.07
CA GLY A 24 4.86 -11.23 -0.90
C GLY A 24 6.34 -10.91 -0.70
N ARG A 25 7.23 -11.90 -0.92
CA ARG A 25 8.68 -11.67 -0.90
C ARG A 25 9.12 -10.66 -1.96
N ARG A 26 8.58 -10.75 -3.18
CA ARG A 26 8.93 -9.84 -4.28
C ARG A 26 8.37 -8.44 -4.08
N LEU A 27 7.15 -8.30 -3.61
CA LEU A 27 6.53 -7.00 -3.38
C LEU A 27 7.14 -6.25 -2.19
N LYS A 28 7.68 -6.97 -1.19
CA LYS A 28 8.42 -6.35 -0.07
C LYS A 28 9.83 -5.88 -0.45
N THR A 29 10.39 -6.41 -1.53
CA THR A 29 11.72 -6.00 -1.99
C THR A 29 11.64 -4.61 -2.60
N LYS A 30 12.59 -3.75 -2.23
CA LYS A 30 12.74 -2.41 -2.81
C LYS A 30 12.83 -2.53 -4.34
N GLN A 31 11.95 -1.81 -5.04
CA GLN A 31 11.96 -1.80 -6.50
C GLN A 31 13.00 -0.80 -7.02
N PRO A 32 13.55 -1.02 -8.23
CA PRO A 32 14.37 0.00 -8.88
C PRO A 32 13.61 1.34 -8.96
N GLY A 33 14.22 2.41 -8.45
CA GLY A 33 13.61 3.74 -8.39
C GLY A 33 12.83 4.04 -7.12
N ASP A 34 12.66 3.09 -6.19
CA ASP A 34 12.11 3.41 -4.88
C ASP A 34 13.14 4.21 -4.05
N THR A 35 12.74 5.37 -3.56
CA THR A 35 13.59 6.25 -2.74
C THR A 35 13.61 5.81 -1.28
N ILE A 36 12.54 5.16 -0.81
CA ILE A 36 12.34 4.69 0.57
C ILE A 36 11.95 3.22 0.61
N ASP A 37 12.09 2.60 1.77
CA ASP A 37 11.72 1.19 1.98
C ASP A 37 10.20 0.99 2.01
N HIS A 38 9.74 -0.21 1.66
CA HIS A 38 8.33 -0.56 1.62
C HIS A 38 7.60 -0.29 2.96
N SER A 39 8.22 -0.58 4.10
CA SER A 39 7.64 -0.33 5.42
C SER A 39 7.41 1.16 5.68
N VAL A 40 8.25 2.02 5.12
CA VAL A 40 8.13 3.48 5.22
C VAL A 40 7.07 4.00 4.24
N HIS A 41 6.90 3.38 3.07
CA HIS A 41 5.81 3.67 2.13
C HIS A 41 4.42 3.45 2.76
N LEU A 42 4.29 2.49 3.69
CA LEU A 42 3.02 2.24 4.38
C LEU A 42 2.54 3.47 5.17
N VAL A 43 3.46 4.28 5.72
CA VAL A 43 3.10 5.55 6.36
C VAL A 43 2.42 6.49 5.38
N LEU A 44 3.00 6.66 4.18
CA LEU A 44 2.41 7.50 3.14
C LEU A 44 1.03 6.99 2.71
N PHE A 45 0.87 5.68 2.60
CA PHE A 45 -0.44 5.06 2.32
C PHE A 45 -1.47 5.42 3.38
N VAL A 46 -1.15 5.21 4.66
CA VAL A 46 -2.09 5.51 5.76
C VAL A 46 -2.44 6.99 5.79
N LEU A 47 -1.47 7.89 5.60
CA LEU A 47 -1.71 9.33 5.53
C LEU A 47 -2.54 9.73 4.29
N ARG A 48 -2.34 9.06 3.16
CA ARG A 48 -3.15 9.29 1.95
C ARG A 48 -4.63 8.97 2.17
N CYS A 49 -4.90 7.88 2.88
CA CYS A 49 -6.28 7.42 3.15
C CYS A 49 -6.98 8.22 4.26
N ASN A 50 -6.24 8.74 5.25
CA ASN A 50 -6.82 9.29 6.47
C ASN A 50 -6.53 10.80 6.66
N GLY A 51 -5.68 11.40 5.85
CA GLY A 51 -5.20 12.77 6.07
C GLY A 51 -4.17 12.84 7.20
N ALA A 52 -4.06 14.01 7.84
CA ALA A 52 -3.13 14.23 8.94
C ALA A 52 -3.55 13.45 10.19
N LEU A 53 -2.63 12.70 10.79
CA LEU A 53 -2.87 11.84 11.96
C LEU A 53 -1.89 12.17 13.09
N ARG A 54 -2.32 11.98 14.35
CA ARG A 54 -1.40 11.91 15.49
C ARG A 54 -0.50 10.66 15.33
N LEU A 55 0.70 10.72 15.91
CA LEU A 55 1.64 9.60 15.83
C LEU A 55 1.07 8.30 16.42
N SER A 56 0.30 8.41 17.52
CA SER A 56 -0.40 7.27 18.15
C SER A 56 -1.40 6.62 17.19
N ASP A 57 -2.21 7.44 16.51
CA ASP A 57 -3.23 6.95 15.59
C ASP A 57 -2.62 6.31 14.34
N LEU A 58 -1.51 6.90 13.87
CA LEU A 58 -0.72 6.33 12.78
C LEU A 58 -0.14 4.97 13.16
N ALA A 59 0.46 4.85 14.37
CA ALA A 59 1.00 3.58 14.87
C ALA A 59 -0.09 2.50 15.00
N ASN A 60 -1.24 2.87 15.56
CA ASN A 60 -2.39 1.98 15.69
C ASN A 60 -2.90 1.50 14.33
N LYS A 61 -3.06 2.42 13.36
CA LYS A 61 -3.51 2.07 12.01
C LYS A 61 -2.51 1.22 11.23
N MET A 62 -1.25 1.29 11.56
CA MET A 62 -0.19 0.47 10.97
C MET A 62 0.05 -0.84 11.73
N GLU A 63 -0.61 -1.04 12.86
CA GLU A 63 -0.40 -2.18 13.76
C GLU A 63 1.06 -2.37 14.19
N ILE A 64 1.75 -1.25 14.45
CA ILE A 64 3.14 -1.25 14.90
C ILE A 64 3.29 -0.46 16.20
N ASP A 65 4.39 -0.68 16.90
CA ASP A 65 4.70 0.10 18.08
C ASP A 65 5.03 1.56 17.75
N ALA A 66 4.75 2.46 18.71
CA ALA A 66 4.94 3.89 18.56
C ALA A 66 6.40 4.27 18.26
N SER A 67 7.36 3.49 18.73
CA SER A 67 8.79 3.73 18.50
C SER A 67 9.17 3.43 17.04
N THR A 68 8.61 2.39 16.46
CA THR A 68 8.76 2.05 15.04
C THR A 68 8.07 3.08 14.16
N ALA A 69 6.83 3.48 14.48
CA ALA A 69 6.14 4.56 13.77
C ALA A 69 6.95 5.87 13.80
N SER A 70 7.48 6.23 14.97
CA SER A 70 8.33 7.41 15.12
C SER A 70 9.59 7.37 14.24
N ARG A 71 10.23 6.21 14.12
CA ARG A 71 11.40 6.03 13.23
C ARG A 71 11.03 6.19 11.77
N HIS A 72 9.90 5.61 11.35
CA HIS A 72 9.40 5.74 9.98
C HIS A 72 9.05 7.20 9.64
N VAL A 73 8.31 7.87 10.53
CA VAL A 73 7.97 9.30 10.36
C VAL A 73 9.23 10.14 10.27
N ARG A 74 10.23 9.92 11.14
CA ARG A 74 11.48 10.66 11.10
C ARG A 74 12.24 10.47 9.79
N ALA A 75 12.27 9.26 9.24
CA ALA A 75 12.91 8.99 7.96
C ALA A 75 12.19 9.74 6.81
N LEU A 76 10.85 9.75 6.81
CA LEU A 76 10.07 10.50 5.82
C LEU A 76 10.18 12.02 6.00
N GLU A 77 10.27 12.50 7.22
CA GLU A 77 10.48 13.92 7.53
C GLU A 77 11.85 14.39 7.02
N GLN A 78 12.90 13.59 7.22
CA GLN A 78 14.23 13.84 6.67
C GLN A 78 14.27 13.82 5.13
N ALA A 79 13.42 12.99 4.53
CA ALA A 79 13.25 12.93 3.08
C ALA A 79 12.28 14.01 2.53
N GLY A 80 11.73 14.88 3.37
CA GLY A 80 10.79 15.93 2.96
C GLY A 80 9.41 15.46 2.55
N MET A 81 9.06 14.18 2.79
CA MET A 81 7.81 13.56 2.32
C MET A 81 6.64 13.71 3.30
N VAL A 82 6.95 13.97 4.56
CA VAL A 82 5.96 14.33 5.58
C VAL A 82 6.46 15.53 6.37
N ARG A 83 5.54 16.20 7.04
CA ARG A 83 5.84 17.29 7.99
C ARG A 83 4.96 17.15 9.23
N ARG A 84 5.37 17.83 10.30
CA ARG A 84 4.56 18.00 11.50
C ARG A 84 3.76 19.28 11.40
N SER A 85 2.47 19.21 11.72
CA SER A 85 1.60 20.35 11.88
C SER A 85 1.02 20.37 13.29
N ALA A 86 0.64 21.56 13.79
CA ALA A 86 -0.03 21.68 15.08
C ALA A 86 -1.35 20.92 15.06
N ASP A 87 -1.66 20.21 16.14
CA ASP A 87 -2.97 19.58 16.28
C ASP A 87 -4.01 20.69 16.55
N PRO A 88 -5.10 20.77 15.77
CA PRO A 88 -6.11 21.82 15.93
C PRO A 88 -6.87 21.72 17.27
N ASP A 89 -6.93 20.52 17.86
CA ASP A 89 -7.68 20.26 19.07
C ASP A 89 -6.81 20.28 20.34
N ASP A 90 -5.47 20.19 20.18
CA ASP A 90 -4.51 20.18 21.29
C ASP A 90 -3.21 20.87 20.90
N GLY A 91 -3.05 22.11 21.32
CA GLY A 91 -1.87 22.91 20.99
C GLY A 91 -0.53 22.39 21.55
N ARG A 92 -0.55 21.30 22.33
CA ARG A 92 0.66 20.60 22.82
C ARG A 92 1.00 19.38 21.97
N ALA A 93 0.09 18.95 21.12
CA ALA A 93 0.26 17.81 20.24
C ALA A 93 0.59 18.26 18.81
N PHE A 94 1.08 17.32 18.03
CA PHE A 94 1.28 17.52 16.58
C PHE A 94 0.68 16.35 15.82
N ARG A 95 0.29 16.65 14.58
CA ARG A 95 -0.11 15.66 13.57
C ARG A 95 0.98 15.53 12.54
N VAL A 96 1.10 14.34 11.96
CA VAL A 96 1.93 14.05 10.80
C VAL A 96 1.05 14.18 9.56
N GLU A 97 1.49 14.95 8.61
CA GLU A 97 0.79 15.11 7.33
C GLU A 97 1.74 14.89 6.16
N MET A 98 1.21 14.41 5.05
CA MET A 98 1.95 14.20 3.82
C MET A 98 2.19 15.53 3.11
N THR A 99 3.40 15.74 2.59
CA THR A 99 3.74 16.89 1.75
C THR A 99 3.40 16.62 0.28
N GLU A 100 3.46 17.64 -0.57
CA GLU A 100 3.35 17.47 -2.03
C GLU A 100 4.42 16.51 -2.57
N GLN A 101 5.65 16.60 -2.04
CA GLN A 101 6.72 15.67 -2.39
C GLN A 101 6.39 14.23 -1.98
N GLY A 102 5.81 14.04 -0.79
CA GLY A 102 5.34 12.73 -0.33
C GLY A 102 4.21 12.17 -1.20
N ALA A 103 3.28 13.02 -1.64
CA ALA A 103 2.22 12.63 -2.55
C ALA A 103 2.76 12.21 -3.92
N ALA A 104 3.68 12.97 -4.49
CA ALA A 104 4.34 12.65 -5.76
C ALA A 104 5.12 11.32 -5.68
N GLU A 105 5.86 11.07 -4.59
CA GLU A 105 6.56 9.79 -4.40
C GLU A 105 5.59 8.62 -4.24
N TRP A 106 4.49 8.83 -3.51
CA TRP A 106 3.43 7.82 -3.40
C TRP A 106 2.88 7.44 -4.78
N GLU A 107 2.52 8.42 -5.60
CA GLU A 107 1.98 8.20 -6.95
C GLU A 107 2.99 7.50 -7.86
N ALA A 108 4.24 7.93 -7.83
CA ALA A 108 5.32 7.30 -8.58
C ALA A 108 5.53 5.83 -8.18
N ALA A 109 5.51 5.54 -6.87
CA ALA A 109 5.63 4.19 -6.36
C ALA A 109 4.41 3.32 -6.71
N ALA A 110 3.20 3.87 -6.67
CA ALA A 110 1.99 3.17 -7.10
C ALA A 110 2.06 2.83 -8.59
N LYS A 111 2.48 3.78 -9.42
CA LYS A 111 2.69 3.54 -10.87
C LYS A 111 3.69 2.42 -11.12
N ARG A 112 4.85 2.45 -10.48
CA ARG A 112 5.86 1.38 -10.62
C ARG A 112 5.29 -0.01 -10.28
N ARG A 113 4.44 -0.10 -9.24
CA ARG A 113 3.78 -1.36 -8.86
C ARG A 113 2.74 -1.81 -9.89
N MET A 114 1.96 -0.88 -10.42
CA MET A 114 1.01 -1.18 -11.50
C MET A 114 1.73 -1.65 -12.77
N ASP A 115 2.82 -0.99 -13.15
CA ASP A 115 3.64 -1.39 -14.30
C ASP A 115 4.23 -2.80 -14.10
N LEU A 116 4.69 -3.12 -12.89
CA LEU A 116 5.18 -4.46 -12.53
C LEU A 116 4.08 -5.52 -12.65
N LEU A 117 2.88 -5.25 -12.16
CA LEU A 117 1.74 -6.16 -12.26
C LEU A 117 1.30 -6.33 -13.72
N GLY A 118 1.24 -5.25 -14.48
CA GLY A 118 0.95 -5.29 -15.92
C GLY A 118 1.96 -6.15 -16.69
N GLN A 119 3.26 -6.01 -16.38
CA GLN A 119 4.29 -6.86 -16.96
C GLN A 119 4.16 -8.33 -16.56
N ALA A 120 3.77 -8.61 -15.31
CA ALA A 120 3.56 -9.97 -14.82
C ALA A 120 2.36 -10.67 -15.50
N MET A 121 1.38 -9.89 -15.95
CA MET A 121 0.20 -10.36 -16.67
C MET A 121 0.34 -10.23 -18.20
N ASN A 122 1.55 -9.93 -18.70
CA ASN A 122 1.77 -9.81 -20.14
C ASN A 122 1.42 -11.13 -20.85
N GLY A 123 0.62 -11.04 -21.91
CA GLY A 123 0.12 -12.20 -22.66
C GLY A 123 -1.16 -12.84 -22.10
N TRP A 124 -1.69 -12.33 -21.00
CA TRP A 124 -3.02 -12.76 -20.54
C TRP A 124 -4.10 -12.11 -21.40
N SER A 125 -5.21 -12.82 -21.59
CA SER A 125 -6.39 -12.22 -22.21
C SER A 125 -7.09 -11.27 -21.22
N GLU A 126 -7.85 -10.31 -21.73
CA GLU A 126 -8.68 -9.41 -20.88
C GLU A 126 -9.61 -10.20 -19.97
N SER A 127 -10.21 -11.27 -20.49
CA SER A 127 -11.07 -12.18 -19.71
C SER A 127 -10.33 -12.90 -18.58
N ASP A 128 -9.04 -13.25 -18.77
CA ASP A 128 -8.23 -13.87 -17.71
C ASP A 128 -7.92 -12.85 -16.61
N ILE A 129 -7.61 -11.62 -16.99
CA ILE A 129 -7.35 -10.53 -16.04
C ILE A 129 -8.61 -10.22 -15.22
N GLU A 130 -9.78 -10.10 -15.86
CA GLU A 130 -11.04 -9.89 -15.16
C GLU A 130 -11.40 -11.05 -14.22
N THR A 131 -11.16 -12.28 -14.66
CA THR A 131 -11.41 -13.48 -13.84
C THR A 131 -10.49 -13.49 -12.63
N PHE A 132 -9.22 -13.19 -12.85
CA PHE A 132 -8.23 -13.09 -11.78
C PHE A 132 -8.58 -11.99 -10.77
N GLU A 133 -8.99 -10.81 -11.23
CA GLU A 133 -9.44 -9.70 -10.39
C GLU A 133 -10.61 -10.13 -9.50
N LYS A 134 -11.66 -10.73 -10.08
CA LYS A 134 -12.84 -11.22 -9.34
C LYS A 134 -12.48 -12.27 -8.29
N LEU A 135 -11.59 -13.21 -8.63
CA LEU A 135 -11.14 -14.25 -7.70
C LEU A 135 -10.27 -13.69 -6.58
N MET A 136 -9.39 -12.73 -6.89
CA MET A 136 -8.54 -12.07 -5.90
C MET A 136 -9.35 -11.22 -4.94
N THR A 137 -10.33 -10.46 -5.44
CA THR A 137 -11.24 -9.66 -4.60
C THR A 137 -12.02 -10.57 -3.66
N ARG A 138 -12.66 -11.62 -4.18
CA ARG A 138 -13.38 -12.60 -3.34
C ARG A 138 -12.50 -13.26 -2.29
N PHE A 139 -11.23 -13.55 -2.63
CA PHE A 139 -10.28 -14.11 -1.70
C PHE A 139 -9.90 -13.10 -0.61
N ALA A 140 -9.62 -11.86 -0.99
CA ALA A 140 -9.29 -10.79 -0.06
C ALA A 140 -10.42 -10.53 0.93
N ASP A 141 -11.67 -10.44 0.44
CA ASP A 141 -12.88 -10.27 1.28
C ASP A 141 -13.02 -11.43 2.27
N GLY A 142 -12.81 -12.68 1.81
CA GLY A 142 -12.84 -13.85 2.67
C GLY A 142 -11.78 -13.84 3.76
N VAL A 143 -10.56 -13.44 3.45
CA VAL A 143 -9.48 -13.33 4.45
C VAL A 143 -9.80 -12.20 5.44
N THR A 144 -10.25 -11.04 4.95
CA THR A 144 -10.62 -9.90 5.80
C THR A 144 -11.72 -10.28 6.78
N SER A 145 -12.78 -10.96 6.33
CA SER A 145 -13.87 -11.39 7.20
C SER A 145 -13.44 -12.35 8.32
N LEU A 146 -12.42 -13.16 8.10
CA LEU A 146 -11.88 -14.09 9.11
C LEU A 146 -10.98 -13.39 10.15
N VAL A 147 -10.38 -12.26 9.77
CA VAL A 147 -9.46 -11.51 10.64
C VAL A 147 -10.21 -10.41 11.43
N ASP A 148 -11.36 -9.96 10.91
CA ASP A 148 -12.06 -8.73 11.28
C ASP A 148 -12.84 -8.77 12.59
N GLU A 149 -12.93 -9.91 13.28
CA GLU A 149 -13.51 -9.93 14.62
C GLU A 149 -12.67 -9.16 15.67
N ARG A 150 -11.45 -8.75 15.33
CA ARG A 150 -10.52 -8.06 16.24
C ARG A 150 -9.86 -6.78 15.74
N THR A 151 -9.78 -6.52 14.45
CA THR A 151 -8.81 -5.50 14.00
C THR A 151 -9.27 -4.56 12.91
N ASP A 152 -10.44 -4.70 12.25
CA ASP A 152 -10.49 -3.92 11.03
C ASP A 152 -11.80 -3.44 10.44
N ARG A 153 -12.22 -2.27 10.82
CA ARG A 153 -13.08 -1.43 9.95
C ARG A 153 -12.30 -0.36 9.18
N ALA A 154 -11.02 -0.21 9.42
CA ALA A 154 -10.24 0.90 8.87
C ALA A 154 -9.65 0.64 7.48
N TRP A 155 -9.44 -0.62 7.09
CA TRP A 155 -8.85 -0.99 5.81
C TRP A 155 -9.87 -1.18 4.68
N ALA A 156 -11.08 -1.63 5.00
CA ALA A 156 -12.09 -2.00 4.02
C ALA A 156 -12.77 -0.79 3.35
N ASP A 157 -13.07 0.27 4.10
CA ASP A 157 -13.97 1.34 3.61
C ASP A 157 -13.30 2.47 2.82
N LYS A 158 -11.98 2.64 2.86
CA LYS A 158 -11.31 3.79 2.24
C LYS A 158 -10.01 3.49 1.50
N GLY A 159 -9.63 2.23 1.37
CA GLY A 159 -8.31 1.84 0.97
C GLY A 159 -7.93 2.20 -0.47
N TRP A 160 -7.70 1.18 -1.26
CA TRP A 160 -7.09 1.23 -2.58
C TRP A 160 -7.93 1.98 -3.64
N ALA A 161 -9.27 1.82 -3.63
CA ALA A 161 -10.15 2.43 -4.63
C ALA A 161 -10.11 3.96 -4.60
N ALA A 162 -9.98 4.57 -3.42
CA ALA A 162 -9.84 6.02 -3.30
C ALA A 162 -8.46 6.52 -3.79
N ALA A 163 -7.42 5.70 -3.66
CA ALA A 163 -6.08 6.03 -4.12
C ALA A 163 -5.93 5.93 -5.66
N VAL A 164 -6.66 5.00 -6.30
CA VAL A 164 -6.63 4.78 -7.76
C VAL A 164 -7.54 5.76 -8.51
N ASN A 165 -8.65 6.19 -7.90
CA ASN A 165 -9.63 7.06 -8.56
C ASN A 165 -9.12 8.50 -8.86
N VAL A 166 -8.00 8.91 -8.28
CA VAL A 166 -7.37 10.20 -8.59
C VAL A 166 -6.76 10.20 -10.00
N GLN A 167 -6.27 9.07 -10.49
CA GLN A 167 -5.68 8.98 -11.83
C GLN A 167 -6.72 9.16 -12.95
N GLN A 168 -7.92 8.59 -12.81
CA GLN A 168 -8.98 8.75 -13.83
C GLN A 168 -9.52 10.18 -13.95
N ASN A 169 -9.43 10.98 -12.87
CA ASN A 169 -9.85 12.39 -12.92
C ASN A 169 -8.77 13.32 -13.48
N THR A 170 -7.50 12.96 -13.39
CA THR A 170 -6.40 13.77 -13.91
C THR A 170 -6.30 13.63 -15.43
N GLU A 171 -6.51 12.44 -15.97
CA GLU A 171 -6.50 12.19 -17.42
C GLU A 171 -7.69 12.88 -18.13
N LYS A 172 -8.88 12.86 -17.52
CA LYS A 172 -10.06 13.57 -18.05
C LYS A 172 -9.95 15.10 -18.06
N ASN A 173 -9.07 15.68 -17.23
CA ASN A 173 -8.83 17.12 -17.19
C ASN A 173 -7.70 17.57 -18.14
N VAL A 174 -6.84 16.68 -18.59
CA VAL A 174 -5.79 16.98 -19.57
C VAL A 174 -6.35 16.96 -21.00
N GLU A 175 -7.35 16.11 -21.30
CA GLU A 175 -8.00 16.07 -22.62
C GLU A 175 -8.98 17.23 -22.87
N LYS A 176 -9.28 18.06 -21.88
CA LYS A 176 -10.20 19.21 -22.01
C LYS A 176 -9.51 20.58 -22.05
N ARG A 177 -8.19 20.61 -22.23
CA ARG A 177 -7.42 21.84 -22.50
C ARG A 177 -6.72 21.75 -23.86
#